data_3cf0b216625761cbac7b0621a9be1604
#
_entry.id   3cf0b216625761cbac7b0621a9be1604
#
_cell.length_a   1.000
_cell.length_b   1.000
_cell.length_c   1.000
_cell.angle_alpha   90.00
_cell.angle_beta   90.00
_cell.angle_gamma   90.00
#
_symmetry.space_group_name_H-M   'P 1'
#
loop_
_entity.id
_entity.type
_entity.pdbx_description
1 polymer ?
#
loop_
_entity_poly.entity_id
_entity_poly.type
_entity_poly.pdbx_seq_one_letter_code
_entity_poly.pdbx_strand_id
1 'polypeptide(L)'
;MKLLLKLCFIVLLVMALNKTSAQELFKTIPTEKARSINTDELGNVYLVREDNALIRYNPDGDSTGNFRSIQNGDLLWVDATNPMRILLYYPAFSKIILLDRMLTVKNELDLKKLNIFNAPAVGMSADGRIWIYDYVNARLKKIDDQLNVTNIGNDMRQESNTVPRPTALVEREARVYLCDSLNGIYTFDRFASYLNTLEITGVKQLQAFGSQLIYRNQDTLKAYNVKTLALKTIPLPARPDFIEARIERSRMYFLFKDRLEFYKVANEE
;
A
#
# COMPACT_ATOMS: atom_id res chain seq x y z
N MET A 1 -3.88 32.90 47.73
CA MET A 1 -4.12 31.46 47.85
C MET A 1 -5.27 30.94 46.96
N LYS A 2 -6.48 31.53 47.02
CA LYS A 2 -7.61 31.09 46.17
C LYS A 2 -7.41 31.28 44.65
N LEU A 3 -6.66 32.27 44.21
CA LEU A 3 -6.40 32.52 42.80
C LEU A 3 -5.39 31.53 42.20
N LEU A 4 -4.34 31.14 42.96
CA LEU A 4 -3.37 30.12 42.58
C LEU A 4 -4.02 28.74 42.44
N LEU A 5 -4.96 28.40 43.35
CA LEU A 5 -5.69 27.14 43.29
C LEU A 5 -6.59 27.04 42.07
N LYS A 6 -7.23 28.15 41.64
CA LYS A 6 -8.04 28.21 40.41
C LYS A 6 -7.19 28.07 39.16
N LEU A 7 -6.00 28.68 39.14
CA LEU A 7 -5.07 28.59 38.03
C LEU A 7 -4.52 27.17 37.86
N CYS A 8 -4.15 26.48 38.96
CA CYS A 8 -3.78 25.07 38.94
C CYS A 8 -4.89 24.14 38.43
N PHE A 9 -6.14 24.41 38.81
CA PHE A 9 -7.27 23.61 38.37
C PHE A 9 -7.57 23.78 36.87
N ILE A 10 -7.41 24.99 36.34
CA ILE A 10 -7.55 25.28 34.89
C ILE A 10 -6.42 24.62 34.09
N VAL A 11 -5.18 24.65 34.59
CA VAL A 11 -4.04 23.97 33.93
C VAL A 11 -4.21 22.44 33.96
N LEU A 12 -4.73 21.88 35.08
CA LEU A 12 -5.03 20.44 35.14
C LEU A 12 -6.19 20.04 34.22
N LEU A 13 -7.19 20.91 34.03
CA LEU A 13 -8.34 20.67 33.15
C LEU A 13 -7.94 20.73 31.67
N VAL A 14 -6.99 21.62 31.30
CA VAL A 14 -6.46 21.72 29.93
C VAL A 14 -5.53 20.55 29.55
N MET A 15 -4.86 19.95 30.54
CA MET A 15 -4.06 18.72 30.30
C MET A 15 -4.93 17.47 30.11
N ALA A 16 -6.18 17.46 30.57
CA ALA A 16 -7.11 16.32 30.44
C ALA A 16 -7.83 16.29 29.07
N LEU A 17 -7.66 17.31 28.22
CA LEU A 17 -8.34 17.43 26.92
C LEU A 17 -7.53 16.95 25.73
N ASN A 18 -6.29 16.49 25.92
CA ASN A 18 -5.59 15.75 24.88
C ASN A 18 -6.17 14.32 24.82
N LYS A 19 -7.32 14.16 24.16
CA LYS A 19 -7.75 12.84 23.67
C LYS A 19 -6.75 12.43 22.59
N THR A 20 -5.64 11.84 23.00
CA THR A 20 -4.85 11.00 22.08
C THR A 20 -5.81 9.93 21.60
N SER A 21 -6.05 9.88 20.31
CA SER A 21 -6.75 8.76 19.67
C SER A 21 -6.05 7.47 20.12
N ALA A 22 -6.62 6.79 21.11
CA ALA A 22 -5.98 5.64 21.73
C ALA A 22 -6.09 4.48 20.76
N GLN A 23 -4.94 4.05 20.24
CA GLN A 23 -4.82 2.80 19.50
C GLN A 23 -4.90 1.65 20.49
N GLU A 24 -5.93 0.83 20.41
CA GLU A 24 -6.12 -0.32 21.28
C GLU A 24 -5.60 -1.59 20.57
N LEU A 25 -4.55 -2.20 21.12
CA LEU A 25 -4.07 -3.51 20.69
C LEU A 25 -5.10 -4.57 21.11
N PHE A 26 -5.67 -5.29 20.14
CA PHE A 26 -6.65 -6.34 20.43
C PHE A 26 -6.21 -7.76 20.05
N LYS A 27 -5.22 -7.88 19.16
CA LYS A 27 -4.71 -9.19 18.76
C LYS A 27 -3.23 -9.11 18.40
N THR A 28 -2.49 -10.12 18.77
CA THR A 28 -1.11 -10.36 18.32
C THR A 28 -1.02 -11.77 17.75
N ILE A 29 -0.43 -11.89 16.57
CA ILE A 29 -0.20 -13.16 15.88
C ILE A 29 1.31 -13.35 15.74
N PRO A 30 1.88 -14.46 16.21
CA PRO A 30 3.26 -14.78 15.94
C PRO A 30 3.46 -15.01 14.44
N THR A 31 4.51 -14.42 13.88
CA THR A 31 4.85 -14.58 12.47
C THR A 31 6.29 -15.08 12.33
N GLU A 32 6.48 -16.06 11.47
CA GLU A 32 7.81 -16.55 11.16
C GLU A 32 8.29 -15.92 9.86
N LYS A 33 9.42 -15.20 9.90
CA LYS A 33 10.10 -14.66 8.72
C LYS A 33 9.13 -13.89 7.78
N ALA A 34 8.33 -13.02 8.36
CA ALA A 34 7.45 -12.15 7.62
C ALA A 34 8.23 -11.04 6.92
N ARG A 35 7.89 -10.75 5.66
CA ARG A 35 8.57 -9.74 4.84
C ARG A 35 7.72 -8.49 4.65
N SER A 36 6.44 -8.65 4.38
CA SER A 36 5.51 -7.54 4.14
C SER A 36 4.07 -7.92 4.44
N ILE A 37 3.22 -6.90 4.56
CA ILE A 37 1.78 -7.07 4.68
C ILE A 37 1.05 -6.17 3.65
N ASN A 38 -0.13 -6.63 3.22
CA ASN A 38 -1.09 -5.85 2.45
C ASN A 38 -2.47 -6.01 3.08
N THR A 39 -3.38 -5.10 2.77
CA THR A 39 -4.76 -5.14 3.27
C THR A 39 -5.74 -4.98 2.14
N ASP A 40 -6.94 -5.51 2.32
CA ASP A 40 -8.07 -5.25 1.44
C ASP A 40 -9.14 -4.39 2.14
N GLU A 41 -10.11 -3.92 1.37
CA GLU A 41 -11.19 -3.07 1.86
C GLU A 41 -12.12 -3.76 2.88
N LEU A 42 -12.05 -5.07 3.03
CA LEU A 42 -12.78 -5.83 4.06
C LEU A 42 -12.01 -5.90 5.37
N GLY A 43 -10.75 -5.44 5.39
CA GLY A 43 -9.86 -5.49 6.54
C GLY A 43 -9.12 -6.82 6.70
N ASN A 44 -9.11 -7.66 5.66
CA ASN A 44 -8.22 -8.83 5.68
C ASN A 44 -6.77 -8.38 5.52
N VAL A 45 -5.86 -9.12 6.15
CA VAL A 45 -4.42 -8.91 6.06
C VAL A 45 -3.78 -10.04 5.28
N TYR A 46 -2.98 -9.68 4.30
CA TYR A 46 -2.21 -10.60 3.46
C TYR A 46 -0.75 -10.49 3.84
N LEU A 47 -0.24 -11.48 4.54
CA LEU A 47 1.13 -11.55 5.01
C LEU A 47 1.98 -12.32 4.02
N VAL A 48 3.06 -11.73 3.55
CA VAL A 48 4.06 -12.37 2.68
C VAL A 48 5.25 -12.77 3.52
N ARG A 49 5.64 -14.06 3.44
CA ARG A 49 6.81 -14.61 4.12
C ARG A 49 8.04 -14.60 3.21
N GLU A 50 9.22 -14.77 3.81
CA GLU A 50 10.49 -14.87 3.06
C GLU A 50 10.53 -16.09 2.12
N ASP A 51 9.78 -17.15 2.42
CA ASP A 51 9.63 -18.35 1.58
C ASP A 51 8.57 -18.20 0.48
N ASN A 52 8.12 -16.97 0.21
CA ASN A 52 7.08 -16.60 -0.77
C ASN A 52 5.68 -17.14 -0.47
N ALA A 53 5.43 -17.64 0.74
CA ALA A 53 4.08 -17.97 1.16
C ALA A 53 3.27 -16.70 1.41
N LEU A 54 2.07 -16.63 0.86
CA LEU A 54 1.04 -15.63 1.13
C LEU A 54 0.03 -16.24 2.10
N ILE A 55 -0.18 -15.62 3.25
CA ILE A 55 -1.15 -16.05 4.25
C ILE A 55 -2.17 -14.96 4.44
N ARG A 56 -3.47 -15.29 4.35
CA ARG A 56 -4.54 -14.35 4.61
C ARG A 56 -5.09 -14.55 6.02
N TYR A 57 -5.19 -13.45 6.76
CA TYR A 57 -5.88 -13.36 8.03
C TYR A 57 -7.14 -12.52 7.87
N ASN A 58 -8.22 -12.92 8.56
CA ASN A 58 -9.43 -12.11 8.64
C ASN A 58 -9.21 -10.90 9.59
N PRO A 59 -10.17 -9.95 9.67
CA PRO A 59 -10.04 -8.82 10.57
C PRO A 59 -9.89 -9.17 12.06
N ASP A 60 -10.26 -10.36 12.48
CA ASP A 60 -10.12 -10.83 13.86
C ASP A 60 -8.81 -11.59 14.10
N GLY A 61 -7.98 -11.70 13.06
CA GLY A 61 -6.65 -12.29 13.12
C GLY A 61 -6.62 -13.81 13.00
N ASP A 62 -7.67 -14.44 12.47
CA ASP A 62 -7.68 -15.86 12.19
C ASP A 62 -7.21 -16.13 10.77
N SER A 63 -6.38 -17.15 10.58
CA SER A 63 -5.91 -17.56 9.25
C SER A 63 -7.05 -18.16 8.44
N THR A 64 -7.29 -17.61 7.24
CA THR A 64 -8.41 -17.99 6.38
C THR A 64 -8.00 -18.53 5.02
N GLY A 65 -6.71 -18.61 4.74
CA GLY A 65 -6.18 -19.20 3.51
C GLY A 65 -4.71 -18.92 3.33
N ASN A 66 -4.09 -19.71 2.46
CA ASN A 66 -2.72 -19.53 2.06
C ASN A 66 -2.54 -19.84 0.58
N PHE A 67 -1.49 -19.26 0.00
CA PHE A 67 -1.04 -19.54 -1.36
C PHE A 67 0.49 -19.54 -1.39
N ARG A 68 1.07 -20.42 -2.18
CA ARG A 68 2.52 -20.43 -2.43
C ARG A 68 2.81 -20.92 -3.83
N SER A 69 3.70 -20.23 -4.53
CA SER A 69 4.26 -20.71 -5.79
C SER A 69 5.79 -20.77 -5.67
N ILE A 70 6.35 -21.96 -5.92
CA ILE A 70 7.79 -22.18 -5.90
C ILE A 70 8.44 -22.04 -7.28
N GLN A 71 7.61 -22.02 -8.35
CA GLN A 71 8.10 -22.03 -9.75
C GLN A 71 8.38 -20.63 -10.29
N ASN A 72 7.86 -19.59 -9.64
CA ASN A 72 7.85 -18.23 -10.19
C ASN A 72 8.93 -17.31 -9.60
N GLY A 73 9.83 -17.85 -8.76
CA GLY A 73 10.84 -17.05 -8.08
C GLY A 73 10.23 -16.22 -6.94
N ASP A 74 10.87 -15.11 -6.60
CA ASP A 74 10.46 -14.29 -5.47
C ASP A 74 9.19 -13.49 -5.78
N LEU A 75 8.22 -13.59 -4.86
CA LEU A 75 7.00 -12.77 -4.85
C LEU A 75 7.38 -11.34 -4.40
N LEU A 76 7.50 -10.40 -5.31
CA LEU A 76 7.89 -9.03 -4.97
C LEU A 76 6.73 -8.18 -4.50
N TRP A 77 5.58 -8.28 -5.16
CA TRP A 77 4.46 -7.38 -4.93
C TRP A 77 3.14 -8.14 -4.82
N VAL A 78 2.32 -7.70 -3.89
CA VAL A 78 0.94 -8.15 -3.71
C VAL A 78 0.05 -6.91 -3.75
N ASP A 79 -0.96 -6.91 -4.61
CA ASP A 79 -2.05 -5.95 -4.57
C ASP A 79 -3.34 -6.68 -4.22
N ALA A 80 -3.80 -6.45 -3.00
CA ALA A 80 -5.03 -7.02 -2.44
C ALA A 80 -6.14 -5.97 -2.30
N THR A 81 -6.03 -4.80 -2.94
CA THR A 81 -7.04 -3.73 -2.84
C THR A 81 -8.43 -4.19 -3.24
N ASN A 82 -8.53 -5.15 -4.14
CA ASN A 82 -9.78 -5.86 -4.46
C ASN A 82 -9.76 -7.27 -3.86
N PRO A 83 -10.57 -7.55 -2.79
CA PRO A 83 -10.58 -8.86 -2.12
C PRO A 83 -11.09 -10.01 -3.01
N MET A 84 -11.75 -9.70 -4.12
CA MET A 84 -12.25 -10.70 -5.08
C MET A 84 -11.21 -11.03 -6.14
N ARG A 85 -10.11 -10.24 -6.21
CA ARG A 85 -9.10 -10.36 -7.24
C ARG A 85 -7.76 -9.85 -6.73
N ILE A 86 -6.93 -10.76 -6.24
CA ILE A 86 -5.63 -10.45 -5.66
C ILE A 86 -4.56 -10.63 -6.73
N LEU A 87 -3.72 -9.63 -6.93
CA LEU A 87 -2.61 -9.65 -7.86
C LEU A 87 -1.31 -10.00 -7.13
N LEU A 88 -0.60 -10.97 -7.65
CA LEU A 88 0.75 -11.35 -7.24
C LEU A 88 1.72 -11.10 -8.40
N TYR A 89 2.82 -10.41 -8.15
CA TYR A 89 3.82 -10.13 -9.18
C TYR A 89 5.18 -10.76 -8.86
N TYR A 90 5.70 -11.50 -9.82
CA TYR A 90 6.97 -12.22 -9.80
C TYR A 90 7.91 -11.65 -10.87
N PRO A 91 8.79 -10.71 -10.52
CA PRO A 91 9.61 -9.96 -11.51
C PRO A 91 10.62 -10.82 -12.23
N ALA A 92 11.19 -11.86 -11.58
CA ALA A 92 12.20 -12.73 -12.19
C ALA A 92 11.70 -13.39 -13.48
N PHE A 93 10.40 -13.67 -13.56
CA PHE A 93 9.75 -14.25 -14.73
C PHE A 93 8.84 -13.26 -15.47
N SER A 94 8.77 -11.99 -15.05
CA SER A 94 7.82 -10.99 -15.56
C SER A 94 6.38 -11.52 -15.54
N LYS A 95 6.00 -12.24 -14.48
CA LYS A 95 4.74 -12.95 -14.37
C LYS A 95 3.82 -12.32 -13.33
N ILE A 96 2.54 -12.18 -13.68
CA ILE A 96 1.46 -11.86 -12.76
C ILE A 96 0.59 -13.09 -12.56
N ILE A 97 0.25 -13.40 -11.31
CA ILE A 97 -0.75 -14.41 -10.95
C ILE A 97 -1.93 -13.67 -10.33
N LEU A 98 -3.13 -13.98 -10.80
CA LEU A 98 -4.38 -13.46 -10.26
C LEU A 98 -5.06 -14.55 -9.46
N LEU A 99 -5.35 -14.26 -8.19
CA LEU A 99 -6.08 -15.15 -7.31
C LEU A 99 -7.50 -14.62 -7.08
N ASP A 100 -8.41 -15.53 -6.80
CA ASP A 100 -9.74 -15.19 -6.28
C ASP A 100 -9.71 -15.00 -4.74
N ARG A 101 -10.89 -14.71 -4.18
CA ARG A 101 -11.05 -14.54 -2.73
C ARG A 101 -10.67 -15.78 -1.91
N MET A 102 -10.62 -16.96 -2.51
CA MET A 102 -10.23 -18.23 -1.85
C MET A 102 -8.74 -18.52 -2.00
N LEU A 103 -7.98 -17.57 -2.60
CA LEU A 103 -6.58 -17.70 -2.98
C LEU A 103 -6.34 -18.82 -4.01
N THR A 104 -7.34 -19.11 -4.86
CA THR A 104 -7.22 -20.03 -5.98
C THR A 104 -6.77 -19.26 -7.22
N VAL A 105 -5.84 -19.83 -7.99
CA VAL A 105 -5.35 -19.22 -9.24
C VAL A 105 -6.48 -19.13 -10.26
N LYS A 106 -6.75 -17.92 -10.73
CA LYS A 106 -7.73 -17.64 -11.79
C LYS A 106 -7.07 -17.39 -13.13
N ASN A 107 -5.93 -16.71 -13.12
CA ASN A 107 -5.20 -16.42 -14.35
C ASN A 107 -3.71 -16.27 -14.06
N GLU A 108 -2.89 -16.54 -15.08
CA GLU A 108 -1.46 -16.28 -15.10
C GLU A 108 -1.11 -15.49 -16.36
N LEU A 109 -0.47 -14.35 -16.19
CA LEU A 109 -0.13 -13.43 -17.25
C LEU A 109 1.39 -13.33 -17.39
N ASP A 110 1.91 -13.70 -18.56
CA ASP A 110 3.33 -13.55 -18.91
C ASP A 110 3.52 -12.24 -19.66
N LEU A 111 4.08 -11.24 -18.98
CA LEU A 111 4.29 -9.91 -19.52
C LEU A 111 5.34 -9.88 -20.67
N LYS A 112 6.17 -10.91 -20.79
CA LYS A 112 7.11 -11.05 -21.90
C LYS A 112 6.40 -11.13 -23.25
N LYS A 113 5.16 -11.65 -23.28
CA LYS A 113 4.32 -11.66 -24.50
C LYS A 113 3.96 -10.26 -25.00
N LEU A 114 4.07 -9.26 -24.12
CA LEU A 114 3.91 -7.83 -24.44
C LEU A 114 5.24 -7.10 -24.61
N ASN A 115 6.36 -7.84 -24.67
CA ASN A 115 7.72 -7.30 -24.63
C ASN A 115 8.01 -6.43 -23.39
N ILE A 116 7.33 -6.73 -22.27
CA ILE A 116 7.56 -6.08 -20.97
C ILE A 116 8.41 -7.01 -20.11
N PHE A 117 9.71 -6.74 -20.07
CA PHE A 117 10.69 -7.54 -19.33
C PHE A 117 11.04 -6.93 -17.97
N ASN A 118 10.77 -5.66 -17.79
CA ASN A 118 11.01 -4.94 -16.54
C ASN A 118 9.81 -4.04 -16.21
N ALA A 119 9.03 -4.48 -15.23
CA ALA A 119 7.89 -3.76 -14.69
C ALA A 119 8.13 -3.54 -13.18
N PRO A 120 8.84 -2.47 -12.79
CA PRO A 120 9.18 -2.23 -11.38
C PRO A 120 7.97 -1.94 -10.50
N ALA A 121 6.83 -1.56 -11.10
CA ALA A 121 5.58 -1.35 -10.40
C ALA A 121 4.39 -1.85 -11.22
N VAL A 122 3.52 -2.59 -10.54
CA VAL A 122 2.26 -3.12 -11.07
C VAL A 122 1.18 -2.91 -10.03
N GLY A 123 -0.10 -2.85 -10.43
CA GLY A 123 -1.22 -2.70 -9.50
C GLY A 123 -2.56 -3.00 -10.16
N MET A 124 -3.56 -3.24 -9.33
CA MET A 124 -4.94 -3.42 -9.79
C MET A 124 -5.57 -2.08 -10.16
N SER A 125 -6.31 -2.06 -11.26
CA SER A 125 -7.20 -0.96 -11.60
C SER A 125 -8.58 -1.19 -10.99
N ALA A 126 -9.29 -0.10 -10.66
CA ALA A 126 -10.65 -0.14 -10.13
C ALA A 126 -11.66 -0.84 -11.08
N ASP A 127 -11.37 -0.87 -12.38
CA ASP A 127 -12.17 -1.59 -13.39
C ASP A 127 -11.80 -3.08 -13.54
N GLY A 128 -10.94 -3.59 -12.66
CA GLY A 128 -10.49 -4.98 -12.65
C GLY A 128 -9.35 -5.28 -13.64
N ARG A 129 -8.86 -4.30 -14.38
CA ARG A 129 -7.68 -4.41 -15.23
C ARG A 129 -6.40 -4.23 -14.41
N ILE A 130 -5.25 -4.27 -15.09
CA ILE A 130 -3.95 -4.25 -14.44
C ILE A 130 -3.13 -3.09 -14.98
N TRP A 131 -2.66 -2.25 -14.09
CA TRP A 131 -1.68 -1.23 -14.35
C TRP A 131 -0.27 -1.79 -14.31
N ILE A 132 0.56 -1.38 -15.26
CA ILE A 132 1.96 -1.78 -15.39
C ILE A 132 2.77 -0.56 -15.79
N TYR A 133 3.84 -0.27 -15.05
CA TYR A 133 4.83 0.66 -15.52
C TYR A 133 5.91 -0.09 -16.30
N ASP A 134 5.93 0.11 -17.62
CA ASP A 134 6.95 -0.44 -18.51
C ASP A 134 8.18 0.46 -18.43
N TYR A 135 9.18 0.01 -17.69
CA TYR A 135 10.38 0.81 -17.42
C TYR A 135 11.21 1.06 -18.68
N VAL A 136 11.31 0.08 -19.56
CA VAL A 136 12.12 0.17 -20.79
C VAL A 136 11.57 1.24 -21.73
N ASN A 137 10.25 1.26 -21.88
CA ASN A 137 9.53 2.23 -22.71
C ASN A 137 9.15 3.50 -21.96
N ALA A 138 9.43 3.58 -20.65
CA ALA A 138 9.06 4.68 -19.76
C ALA A 138 7.57 5.08 -19.86
N ARG A 139 6.67 4.09 -19.90
CA ARG A 139 5.23 4.30 -20.11
C ARG A 139 4.37 3.57 -19.10
N LEU A 140 3.33 4.24 -18.64
CA LEU A 140 2.25 3.59 -17.91
C LEU A 140 1.33 2.90 -18.92
N LYS A 141 1.03 1.62 -18.69
CA LYS A 141 0.14 0.79 -19.52
C LYS A 141 -0.96 0.19 -18.65
N LYS A 142 -2.14 0.00 -19.24
CA LYS A 142 -3.22 -0.80 -18.64
C LYS A 142 -3.49 -1.99 -19.54
N ILE A 143 -3.58 -3.18 -18.97
CA ILE A 143 -3.87 -4.42 -19.70
C ILE A 143 -5.08 -5.15 -19.14
N ASP A 144 -5.72 -5.95 -19.97
CA ASP A 144 -6.76 -6.88 -19.56
C ASP A 144 -6.20 -8.31 -19.31
N ASP A 145 -7.10 -9.25 -19.00
CA ASP A 145 -6.78 -10.66 -18.71
C ASP A 145 -6.30 -11.46 -19.91
N GLN A 146 -6.49 -10.94 -21.10
CA GLN A 146 -6.05 -11.53 -22.37
C GLN A 146 -4.74 -10.90 -22.86
N LEU A 147 -4.09 -10.08 -22.04
CA LEU A 147 -2.89 -9.33 -22.37
C LEU A 147 -3.11 -8.25 -23.47
N ASN A 148 -4.34 -7.80 -23.71
CA ASN A 148 -4.56 -6.66 -24.59
C ASN A 148 -4.21 -5.36 -23.85
N VAL A 149 -3.42 -4.50 -24.49
CA VAL A 149 -3.15 -3.16 -23.95
C VAL A 149 -4.35 -2.27 -24.22
N THR A 150 -5.07 -1.90 -23.16
CA THR A 150 -6.31 -1.10 -23.26
C THR A 150 -6.07 0.41 -23.14
N ASN A 151 -5.00 0.78 -22.44
CA ASN A 151 -4.54 2.17 -22.33
C ASN A 151 -3.01 2.19 -22.35
N ILE A 152 -2.46 3.24 -22.94
CA ILE A 152 -1.02 3.49 -22.97
C ILE A 152 -0.78 4.99 -22.81
N GLY A 153 0.03 5.34 -21.82
CA GLY A 153 0.47 6.71 -21.56
C GLY A 153 1.57 7.16 -22.50
N ASN A 154 1.84 8.45 -22.47
CA ASN A 154 2.97 9.04 -23.19
C ASN A 154 4.30 8.57 -22.59
N ASP A 155 5.38 8.79 -23.33
CA ASP A 155 6.74 8.52 -22.86
C ASP A 155 7.12 9.52 -21.76
N MET A 156 7.39 9.03 -20.57
CA MET A 156 7.71 9.88 -19.41
C MET A 156 9.02 10.66 -19.58
N ARG A 157 9.88 10.28 -20.52
CA ARG A 157 11.05 11.08 -20.91
C ARG A 157 10.70 12.40 -21.59
N GLN A 158 9.47 12.52 -22.09
CA GLN A 158 8.94 13.73 -22.73
C GLN A 158 8.01 14.53 -21.81
N GLU A 159 7.40 13.86 -20.84
CA GLU A 159 6.40 14.44 -19.94
C GLU A 159 6.99 15.01 -18.65
N SER A 160 8.13 14.51 -18.23
CA SER A 160 8.74 14.85 -16.95
C SER A 160 10.25 15.07 -17.08
N ASN A 161 10.82 15.90 -16.21
CA ASN A 161 12.27 16.14 -16.16
C ASN A 161 13.08 14.91 -15.77
N THR A 162 12.43 13.91 -15.13
CA THR A 162 13.07 12.69 -14.67
C THR A 162 12.22 11.48 -15.03
N VAL A 163 12.88 10.42 -15.49
CA VAL A 163 12.21 9.13 -15.76
C VAL A 163 11.92 8.45 -14.45
N PRO A 164 10.64 8.09 -14.16
CA PRO A 164 10.28 7.41 -12.93
C PRO A 164 11.03 6.09 -12.72
N ARG A 165 11.50 5.86 -11.50
CA ARG A 165 12.01 4.56 -11.01
C ARG A 165 11.09 4.08 -9.87
N PRO A 166 9.88 3.64 -10.20
CA PRO A 166 8.88 3.42 -9.18
C PRO A 166 9.13 2.16 -8.38
N THR A 167 8.68 2.21 -7.13
CA THR A 167 8.68 1.08 -6.20
C THR A 167 7.27 0.63 -5.82
N ALA A 168 6.25 1.42 -6.16
CA ALA A 168 4.86 1.10 -5.92
C ALA A 168 3.94 1.80 -6.93
N LEU A 169 2.79 1.18 -7.19
CA LEU A 169 1.72 1.74 -8.00
C LEU A 169 0.39 1.43 -7.32
N VAL A 170 -0.44 2.46 -7.14
CA VAL A 170 -1.79 2.30 -6.60
C VAL A 170 -2.78 3.17 -7.38
N GLU A 171 -4.00 2.67 -7.60
CA GLU A 171 -5.10 3.46 -8.15
C GLU A 171 -6.14 3.74 -7.07
N ARG A 172 -6.59 5.01 -6.99
CA ARG A 172 -7.71 5.40 -6.13
C ARG A 172 -8.43 6.62 -6.72
N GLU A 173 -9.76 6.64 -6.65
CA GLU A 173 -10.60 7.73 -7.15
C GLU A 173 -10.23 8.18 -8.59
N ALA A 174 -10.07 7.22 -9.50
CA ALA A 174 -9.70 7.44 -10.90
C ALA A 174 -8.34 8.15 -11.10
N ARG A 175 -7.47 8.10 -10.10
CA ARG A 175 -6.08 8.57 -10.14
C ARG A 175 -5.15 7.40 -9.93
N VAL A 176 -4.09 7.34 -10.72
CA VAL A 176 -3.00 6.38 -10.56
C VAL A 176 -1.80 7.12 -9.98
N TYR A 177 -1.25 6.58 -8.91
CA TYR A 177 -0.11 7.11 -8.21
C TYR A 177 1.07 6.15 -8.38
N LEU A 178 2.08 6.63 -9.07
CA LEU A 178 3.32 5.89 -9.31
C LEU A 178 4.41 6.46 -8.40
N CYS A 179 4.79 5.72 -7.38
CA CYS A 179 5.68 6.17 -6.32
C CYS A 179 7.14 5.93 -6.70
N ASP A 180 7.90 7.01 -6.83
CA ASP A 180 9.35 7.01 -6.91
C ASP A 180 9.92 7.65 -5.64
N SER A 181 10.65 6.87 -4.86
CA SER A 181 11.17 7.33 -3.56
C SER A 181 12.13 8.52 -3.67
N LEU A 182 12.79 8.70 -4.80
CA LEU A 182 13.76 9.78 -5.01
C LEU A 182 13.15 11.03 -5.64
N ASN A 183 12.22 10.83 -6.58
CA ASN A 183 11.72 11.90 -7.44
C ASN A 183 10.30 12.34 -7.12
N GLY A 184 9.58 11.63 -6.23
CA GLY A 184 8.24 11.95 -5.82
C GLY A 184 7.17 10.98 -6.31
N ILE A 185 5.90 11.39 -6.24
CA ILE A 185 4.76 10.57 -6.65
C ILE A 185 4.19 11.14 -7.93
N TYR A 186 4.38 10.43 -9.03
CA TYR A 186 3.82 10.79 -10.34
C TYR A 186 2.34 10.43 -10.37
N THR A 187 1.51 11.37 -10.79
CA THR A 187 0.06 11.17 -10.86
C THR A 187 -0.41 11.09 -12.29
N PHE A 188 -1.30 10.14 -12.55
CA PHE A 188 -1.91 9.92 -13.85
C PHE A 188 -3.43 9.85 -13.71
N ASP A 189 -4.14 10.09 -14.79
CA ASP A 189 -5.56 9.83 -14.85
C ASP A 189 -5.85 8.33 -15.17
N ARG A 190 -7.13 7.97 -15.20
CA ARG A 190 -7.56 6.59 -15.51
C ARG A 190 -7.29 6.17 -16.96
N PHE A 191 -6.85 7.07 -17.82
CA PHE A 191 -6.51 6.80 -19.22
C PHE A 191 -5.01 6.69 -19.46
N ALA A 192 -4.21 6.75 -18.40
CA ALA A 192 -2.74 6.75 -18.38
C ALA A 192 -2.11 8.10 -18.81
N SER A 193 -2.88 9.21 -18.87
CA SER A 193 -2.31 10.53 -19.14
C SER A 193 -1.62 11.06 -17.89
N TYR A 194 -0.37 11.51 -18.02
CA TYR A 194 0.36 12.16 -16.95
C TYR A 194 -0.29 13.49 -16.57
N LEU A 195 -0.39 13.78 -15.28
CA LEU A 195 -1.02 14.99 -14.77
C LEU A 195 0.00 15.91 -14.10
N ASN A 196 0.67 15.42 -13.09
CA ASN A 196 1.70 16.15 -12.34
C ASN A 196 2.53 15.20 -11.48
N THR A 197 3.58 15.73 -10.86
CA THR A 197 4.34 15.04 -9.82
C THR A 197 4.14 15.76 -8.49
N LEU A 198 3.76 15.00 -7.46
CA LEU A 198 3.79 15.48 -6.08
C LEU A 198 5.22 15.36 -5.57
N GLU A 199 5.79 16.46 -5.07
CA GLU A 199 7.16 16.53 -4.53
C GLU A 199 7.27 15.86 -3.14
N ILE A 200 6.80 14.61 -3.05
CA ILE A 200 6.81 13.81 -1.83
C ILE A 200 7.86 12.72 -2.01
N THR A 201 9.04 12.94 -1.44
CA THR A 201 10.20 12.04 -1.55
C THR A 201 10.41 11.20 -0.28
N GLY A 202 11.28 10.18 -0.35
CA GLY A 202 11.59 9.32 0.78
C GLY A 202 10.46 8.33 1.14
N VAL A 203 9.48 8.16 0.24
CA VAL A 203 8.35 7.24 0.43
C VAL A 203 8.83 5.80 0.34
N LYS A 204 8.59 5.03 1.39
CA LYS A 204 8.94 3.59 1.43
C LYS A 204 7.76 2.68 1.18
N GLN A 205 6.58 3.09 1.57
CA GLN A 205 5.34 2.31 1.47
C GLN A 205 4.23 3.28 1.09
N LEU A 206 3.45 2.95 0.10
CA LEU A 206 2.35 3.77 -0.36
C LEU A 206 1.04 2.99 -0.26
N GLN A 207 0.03 3.63 0.28
CA GLN A 207 -1.35 3.18 0.32
C GLN A 207 -2.25 4.36 -0.03
N ALA A 208 -3.32 4.13 -0.78
CA ALA A 208 -4.31 5.16 -1.08
C ALA A 208 -5.65 4.79 -0.46
N PHE A 209 -6.24 5.71 0.30
CA PHE A 209 -7.53 5.52 0.94
C PHE A 209 -8.38 6.79 0.81
N GLY A 210 -9.50 6.70 0.07
CA GLY A 210 -10.26 7.89 -0.29
C GLY A 210 -9.37 8.92 -1.01
N SER A 211 -9.39 10.16 -0.55
CA SER A 211 -8.53 11.22 -1.07
C SER A 211 -7.17 11.32 -0.36
N GLN A 212 -6.81 10.32 0.46
CA GLN A 212 -5.55 10.34 1.20
C GLN A 212 -4.53 9.37 0.61
N LEU A 213 -3.30 9.86 0.48
CA LEU A 213 -2.11 9.05 0.29
C LEU A 213 -1.46 8.82 1.64
N ILE A 214 -1.42 7.56 2.07
CA ILE A 214 -0.79 7.16 3.32
C ILE A 214 0.55 6.55 2.97
N TYR A 215 1.62 7.08 3.51
CA TYR A 215 2.96 6.63 3.21
C TYR A 215 3.88 6.70 4.43
N ARG A 216 4.83 5.80 4.47
CA ARG A 216 5.88 5.83 5.47
C ARG A 216 7.03 6.71 4.99
N ASN A 217 7.44 7.65 5.85
CA ASN A 217 8.66 8.45 5.68
C ASN A 217 9.44 8.36 6.98
N GLN A 218 10.62 7.74 6.94
CA GLN A 218 11.42 7.42 8.12
C GLN A 218 10.60 6.65 9.18
N ASP A 219 10.44 7.21 10.37
CA ASP A 219 9.77 6.60 11.52
C ASP A 219 8.35 7.16 11.74
N THR A 220 7.77 7.77 10.73
CA THR A 220 6.41 8.30 10.77
C THR A 220 5.58 7.81 9.61
N LEU A 221 4.30 7.60 9.87
CA LEU A 221 3.29 7.42 8.84
C LEU A 221 2.67 8.79 8.56
N LYS A 222 2.63 9.18 7.30
CA LYS A 222 2.05 10.44 6.86
C LYS A 222 0.79 10.16 6.04
N ALA A 223 -0.25 10.94 6.28
CA ALA A 223 -1.49 10.92 5.51
C ALA A 223 -1.65 12.29 4.82
N TYR A 224 -1.41 12.31 3.52
CA TYR A 224 -1.51 13.51 2.68
C TYR A 224 -2.84 13.50 1.92
N ASN A 225 -3.66 14.51 2.12
CA ASN A 225 -4.93 14.65 1.41
C ASN A 225 -4.70 15.38 0.09
N VAL A 226 -4.90 14.70 -1.04
CA VAL A 226 -4.65 15.25 -2.38
C VAL A 226 -5.63 16.34 -2.81
N LYS A 227 -6.78 16.50 -2.12
CA LYS A 227 -7.78 17.55 -2.40
C LYS A 227 -7.55 18.80 -1.58
N THR A 228 -7.28 18.64 -0.27
CA THR A 228 -7.10 19.77 0.67
C THR A 228 -5.64 20.14 0.90
N LEU A 229 -4.70 19.33 0.40
CA LEU A 229 -3.26 19.45 0.61
C LEU A 229 -2.84 19.34 2.08
N ALA A 230 -3.74 18.93 2.96
CA ALA A 230 -3.46 18.76 4.37
C ALA A 230 -2.58 17.53 4.62
N LEU A 231 -1.60 17.69 5.51
CA LEU A 231 -0.70 16.62 5.92
C LEU A 231 -0.94 16.32 7.41
N LYS A 232 -1.30 15.07 7.71
CA LYS A 232 -1.34 14.54 9.07
C LYS A 232 -0.16 13.59 9.29
N THR A 233 0.40 13.59 10.51
CA THR A 233 1.47 12.68 10.91
C THR A 233 0.94 11.74 11.98
N ILE A 234 1.16 10.44 11.77
CA ILE A 234 0.79 9.38 12.69
C ILE A 234 2.10 8.77 13.20
N PRO A 235 2.41 8.84 14.50
CA PRO A 235 3.63 8.26 15.04
C PRO A 235 3.60 6.74 14.89
N LEU A 236 4.73 6.16 14.50
CA LEU A 236 4.94 4.73 14.46
C LEU A 236 5.62 4.23 15.75
N PRO A 237 5.46 2.95 16.10
CA PRO A 237 6.19 2.37 17.21
C PRO A 237 7.70 2.54 17.04
N ALA A 238 8.38 3.17 17.99
CA ALA A 238 9.84 3.31 18.00
C ALA A 238 10.49 1.97 18.43
N ARG A 239 10.37 0.94 17.59
CA ARG A 239 10.91 -0.40 17.85
C ARG A 239 11.81 -0.84 16.70
N PRO A 240 13.03 -1.35 16.99
CA PRO A 240 14.00 -1.72 15.95
C PRO A 240 13.59 -2.94 15.13
N ASP A 241 12.62 -3.72 15.60
CA ASP A 241 12.03 -4.88 14.94
C ASP A 241 10.83 -4.53 14.04
N PHE A 242 10.44 -3.26 13.97
CA PHE A 242 9.31 -2.79 13.14
C PHE A 242 9.64 -2.85 11.65
N ILE A 243 8.76 -3.47 10.86
CA ILE A 243 8.90 -3.66 9.41
C ILE A 243 7.94 -2.74 8.66
N GLU A 244 6.63 -2.86 8.91
CA GLU A 244 5.61 -2.22 8.09
C GLU A 244 4.34 -1.88 8.89
N ALA A 245 3.64 -0.82 8.44
CA ALA A 245 2.30 -0.47 8.92
C ALA A 245 1.32 -0.40 7.76
N ARG A 246 0.08 -0.83 8.01
CA ARG A 246 -1.06 -0.63 7.13
C ARG A 246 -2.24 -0.07 7.91
N ILE A 247 -3.04 0.76 7.25
CA ILE A 247 -4.28 1.30 7.79
C ILE A 247 -5.42 0.88 6.87
N GLU A 248 -6.46 0.28 7.45
CA GLU A 248 -7.67 -0.04 6.70
C GLU A 248 -8.89 0.25 7.56
N ARG A 249 -9.75 1.19 7.12
CA ARG A 249 -10.90 1.67 7.88
C ARG A 249 -10.50 2.17 9.28
N SER A 250 -11.06 1.58 10.33
CA SER A 250 -10.78 1.91 11.74
C SER A 250 -9.74 0.98 12.37
N ARG A 251 -8.88 0.34 11.57
CA ARG A 251 -7.86 -0.60 12.04
C ARG A 251 -6.47 -0.20 11.57
N MET A 252 -5.48 -0.50 12.41
CA MET A 252 -4.07 -0.41 12.06
C MET A 252 -3.43 -1.78 12.26
N TYR A 253 -2.51 -2.12 11.38
CA TYR A 253 -1.76 -3.36 11.41
C TYR A 253 -0.29 -3.03 11.43
N PHE A 254 0.43 -3.55 12.43
CA PHE A 254 1.87 -3.35 12.55
C PHE A 254 2.59 -4.69 12.42
N LEU A 255 3.41 -4.79 11.40
CA LEU A 255 4.28 -5.94 11.20
C LEU A 255 5.62 -5.70 11.89
N PHE A 256 6.03 -6.65 12.70
CA PHE A 256 7.36 -6.77 13.29
C PHE A 256 8.05 -8.02 12.75
N LYS A 257 9.32 -8.22 13.10
CA LYS A 257 10.10 -9.38 12.63
C LYS A 257 9.51 -10.72 13.05
N ASP A 258 8.86 -10.77 14.21
CA ASP A 258 8.37 -11.99 14.86
C ASP A 258 6.86 -12.04 15.07
N ARG A 259 6.13 -10.94 14.79
CA ARG A 259 4.70 -10.84 15.05
C ARG A 259 4.01 -9.81 14.17
N LEU A 260 2.70 -10.00 14.04
CA LEU A 260 1.75 -9.06 13.47
C LEU A 260 0.78 -8.61 14.56
N GLU A 261 0.70 -7.31 14.80
CA GLU A 261 -0.19 -6.69 15.79
C GLU A 261 -1.37 -6.00 15.11
N PHE A 262 -2.56 -6.18 15.66
CA PHE A 262 -3.84 -5.63 15.19
C PHE A 262 -4.34 -4.61 16.20
N TYR A 263 -4.58 -3.41 15.74
CA TYR A 263 -5.08 -2.30 16.55
C TYR A 263 -6.43 -1.81 16.05
N LYS A 264 -7.29 -1.42 16.98
CA LYS A 264 -8.47 -0.58 16.71
C LYS A 264 -8.07 0.87 16.86
N VAL A 265 -8.49 1.69 15.91
CA VAL A 265 -8.37 3.15 16.01
C VAL A 265 -9.71 3.66 16.50
N ALA A 266 -9.73 4.37 17.62
CA ALA A 266 -10.94 5.03 18.07
C ALA A 266 -11.35 6.05 17.00
N ASN A 267 -12.58 5.95 16.48
CA ASN A 267 -13.12 6.94 15.57
C ASN A 267 -13.19 8.27 16.31
N GLU A 268 -12.56 9.31 15.76
CA GLU A 268 -12.93 10.67 16.11
C GLU A 268 -14.35 10.87 15.57
N GLU A 269 -15.37 10.87 16.47
CA GLU A 269 -16.72 11.32 16.17
C GLU A 269 -16.74 12.82 15.87
#